data_8ba0629e997e7fa882a31dcde528305a
#
_entry.id   8ba0629e997e7fa882a31dcde528305a
#
_cell.length_a   1.000
_cell.length_b   1.000
_cell.length_c   1.000
_cell.angle_alpha   90.00
_cell.angle_beta   90.00
_cell.angle_gamma   90.00
#
_symmetry.space_group_name_H-M   'P 1'
#
loop_
_entity.id
_entity.type
_entity.pdbx_description
1 polymer ?
#
loop_
_entity_poly.entity_id
_entity_poly.type
_entity_poly.pdbx_seq_one_letter_code
_entity_poly.pdbx_strand_id
1 'polypeptide(L)'
;MTMLANVLLALAAVAGGAQAHDDPVNCDNCAAWNKPVKPFNIYGNTWYVGTDGLSAVLLSSPRGHILLDGGLPQSAPLIMANIKALGFRIEDVKLILNSHAHWDHAGGIAALQRASGATVAASAAGARTLRSGTNGADDPQFQANPVVHVARLDKVKLVGEGDILTVGPLAVTAHMTPGHTPGGTTWTWTSCEGPRCLSVVYADSLNPYASGDFNYTGKGKTPDISASFAASIAKVAALPCDIVISVHPDVTDVMDKAAARTAASNPFIDANGCRAYAAEAGAKLDARLARERGQTQPGAAPDSAADPD
;
A
#
# COMPACT_ATOMS: atom_id res chain seq x y z
N MET A 1 9.42 -54.35 52.06
CA MET A 1 9.51 -54.15 50.60
C MET A 1 8.75 -52.86 50.28
N THR A 2 9.48 -51.78 50.11
CA THR A 2 8.95 -50.42 49.93
C THR A 2 9.18 -50.05 48.46
N MET A 3 8.09 -49.93 47.67
CA MET A 3 8.18 -49.47 46.29
C MET A 3 8.21 -47.94 46.23
N LEU A 4 9.33 -47.38 45.73
CA LEU A 4 9.43 -45.96 45.39
C LEU A 4 8.80 -45.74 43.98
N ALA A 5 7.78 -44.95 43.94
CA ALA A 5 7.19 -44.48 42.66
C ALA A 5 7.93 -43.23 42.18
N ASN A 6 8.63 -43.36 41.06
CA ASN A 6 9.22 -42.19 40.36
C ASN A 6 8.15 -41.44 39.59
N VAL A 7 7.86 -40.20 40.01
CA VAL A 7 7.02 -39.26 39.25
C VAL A 7 7.94 -38.49 38.29
N LEU A 8 7.81 -38.77 37.00
CA LEU A 8 8.45 -37.98 35.94
C LEU A 8 7.61 -36.70 35.71
N LEU A 9 8.14 -35.56 36.13
CA LEU A 9 7.60 -34.24 35.74
C LEU A 9 8.01 -33.97 34.29
N ALA A 10 7.08 -33.98 33.37
CA ALA A 10 7.29 -33.48 31.99
C ALA A 10 7.23 -31.94 32.01
N LEU A 11 8.35 -31.26 31.86
CA LEU A 11 8.39 -29.84 31.56
C LEU A 11 7.87 -29.64 30.12
N ALA A 12 6.68 -29.11 29.99
CA ALA A 12 6.20 -28.58 28.71
C ALA A 12 6.98 -27.26 28.42
N ALA A 13 7.90 -27.29 27.47
CA ALA A 13 8.52 -26.09 26.95
C ALA A 13 7.43 -25.26 26.21
N VAL A 14 6.98 -24.18 26.82
CA VAL A 14 6.17 -23.16 26.16
C VAL A 14 7.12 -22.49 25.15
N ALA A 15 7.01 -22.87 23.88
CA ALA A 15 7.62 -22.12 22.80
C ALA A 15 6.99 -20.72 22.80
N GLY A 16 7.70 -19.73 23.32
CA GLY A 16 7.37 -18.32 23.19
C GLY A 16 7.41 -17.96 21.69
N GLY A 17 6.26 -18.08 21.01
CA GLY A 17 6.10 -17.52 19.69
C GLY A 17 6.36 -16.02 19.81
N ALA A 18 7.28 -15.48 18.99
CA ALA A 18 7.44 -14.04 18.85
C ALA A 18 6.07 -13.44 18.60
N GLN A 19 5.59 -12.58 19.50
CA GLN A 19 4.32 -11.90 19.37
C GLN A 19 4.35 -11.07 18.08
N ALA A 20 3.39 -11.29 17.20
CA ALA A 20 3.23 -10.46 16.03
C ALA A 20 2.92 -9.03 16.50
N HIS A 21 3.66 -8.04 16.00
CA HIS A 21 3.43 -6.63 16.32
C HIS A 21 2.22 -6.13 15.52
N ASP A 22 1.02 -6.56 15.91
CA ASP A 22 -0.26 -6.03 15.40
C ASP A 22 -0.78 -4.89 16.29
N ASP A 23 0.06 -4.39 17.18
CA ASP A 23 -0.30 -3.29 18.08
C ASP A 23 -0.65 -2.04 17.27
N PRO A 24 -1.71 -1.30 17.66
CA PRO A 24 -2.06 -0.06 17.00
C PRO A 24 -0.92 0.93 16.98
N VAL A 25 -0.66 1.52 15.82
CA VAL A 25 0.27 2.64 15.67
C VAL A 25 -0.44 3.93 16.03
N ASN A 26 0.21 4.77 16.83
CA ASN A 26 -0.26 6.12 17.17
C ASN A 26 0.61 7.15 16.44
N CYS A 27 -0.02 7.99 15.63
CA CYS A 27 0.58 9.10 14.92
C CYS A 27 -0.44 10.24 14.82
N ASP A 28 -0.01 11.42 14.42
CA ASP A 28 -0.87 12.60 14.34
C ASP A 28 -2.07 12.37 13.40
N ASN A 29 -1.87 11.68 12.29
CA ASN A 29 -2.90 11.42 11.30
C ASN A 29 -3.61 10.06 11.49
N CYS A 30 -3.11 9.17 12.35
CA CYS A 30 -3.60 7.80 12.46
C CYS A 30 -5.12 7.71 12.74
N ALA A 31 -5.68 8.63 13.52
CA ALA A 31 -7.11 8.65 13.82
C ALA A 31 -7.95 9.02 12.59
N ALA A 32 -7.50 10.01 11.81
CA ALA A 32 -8.15 10.42 10.57
C ALA A 32 -8.00 9.34 9.50
N TRP A 33 -6.79 8.85 9.29
CA TRP A 33 -6.52 7.79 8.31
C TRP A 33 -7.30 6.51 8.58
N ASN A 34 -7.46 6.13 9.85
CA ASN A 34 -8.16 4.89 10.22
C ASN A 34 -9.66 5.09 10.47
N LYS A 35 -10.23 6.23 10.09
CA LYS A 35 -11.67 6.46 10.22
C LYS A 35 -12.44 5.46 9.36
N PRO A 36 -13.41 4.71 9.96
CA PRO A 36 -14.17 3.71 9.23
C PRO A 36 -15.02 4.33 8.12
N VAL A 37 -15.04 3.69 6.95
CA VAL A 37 -15.96 4.00 5.85
C VAL A 37 -16.70 2.74 5.43
N LYS A 38 -17.90 2.90 4.88
CA LYS A 38 -18.64 1.78 4.30
C LYS A 38 -17.96 1.39 2.97
N PRO A 39 -17.78 0.09 2.70
CA PRO A 39 -17.21 -0.35 1.44
C PRO A 39 -18.16 -0.01 0.28
N PHE A 40 -17.59 0.26 -0.89
CA PHE A 40 -18.35 0.60 -2.08
C PHE A 40 -17.71 0.01 -3.34
N ASN A 41 -18.53 -0.13 -4.38
CA ASN A 41 -18.05 -0.55 -5.68
C ASN A 41 -17.43 0.63 -6.42
N ILE A 42 -16.24 0.43 -7.01
CA ILE A 42 -15.59 1.40 -7.88
C ILE A 42 -16.04 1.18 -9.32
N TYR A 43 -15.82 -0.04 -9.84
CA TYR A 43 -16.27 -0.46 -11.17
C TYR A 43 -16.18 -1.99 -11.30
N GLY A 44 -17.20 -2.61 -11.90
CA GLY A 44 -17.22 -4.05 -12.14
C GLY A 44 -16.96 -4.86 -10.87
N ASN A 45 -15.87 -5.60 -10.86
CA ASN A 45 -15.44 -6.45 -9.74
C ASN A 45 -14.41 -5.78 -8.80
N THR A 46 -14.25 -4.47 -8.89
CA THR A 46 -13.31 -3.66 -8.11
C THR A 46 -14.04 -2.93 -6.99
N TRP A 47 -13.63 -3.15 -5.74
CA TRP A 47 -14.28 -2.66 -4.52
C TRP A 47 -13.30 -1.91 -3.63
N TYR A 48 -13.70 -0.75 -3.12
CA TYR A 48 -12.99 -0.08 -2.04
C TYR A 48 -13.36 -0.75 -0.71
N VAL A 49 -12.36 -1.20 0.04
CA VAL A 49 -12.52 -1.85 1.35
C VAL A 49 -11.64 -1.24 2.43
N GLY A 50 -10.91 -0.17 2.12
CA GLY A 50 -10.02 0.58 3.02
C GLY A 50 -10.74 1.43 4.04
N THR A 51 -10.05 2.44 4.53
CA THR A 51 -10.51 3.44 5.49
C THR A 51 -10.59 4.81 4.84
N ASP A 52 -10.96 5.85 5.57
CA ASP A 52 -11.15 7.21 5.02
C ASP A 52 -9.85 7.79 4.43
N GLY A 53 -8.70 7.51 5.06
CA GLY A 53 -7.40 8.06 4.63
C GLY A 53 -6.41 7.03 4.07
N LEU A 54 -6.74 5.73 4.05
CA LEU A 54 -5.84 4.69 3.53
C LEU A 54 -6.59 3.73 2.63
N SER A 55 -6.12 3.64 1.40
CA SER A 55 -6.76 2.77 0.41
C SER A 55 -6.45 1.30 0.66
N ALA A 56 -7.48 0.47 0.55
CA ALA A 56 -7.36 -0.96 0.30
C ALA A 56 -8.42 -1.34 -0.75
N VAL A 57 -8.03 -2.12 -1.75
CA VAL A 57 -8.90 -2.47 -2.87
C VAL A 57 -9.03 -3.98 -2.99
N LEU A 58 -10.27 -4.47 -3.12
CA LEU A 58 -10.57 -5.87 -3.32
C LEU A 58 -11.03 -6.11 -4.76
N LEU A 59 -10.37 -7.05 -5.46
CA LEU A 59 -10.82 -7.60 -6.72
C LEU A 59 -11.53 -8.91 -6.44
N SER A 60 -12.81 -9.00 -6.80
CA SER A 60 -13.62 -10.17 -6.48
C SER A 60 -13.82 -11.10 -7.68
N SER A 61 -13.80 -12.41 -7.44
CA SER A 61 -14.24 -13.42 -8.41
C SER A 61 -14.80 -14.65 -7.69
N PRO A 62 -15.58 -15.50 -8.40
CA PRO A 62 -16.08 -16.76 -7.82
C PRO A 62 -14.98 -17.77 -7.46
N ARG A 63 -13.74 -17.57 -7.95
CA ARG A 63 -12.60 -18.47 -7.70
C ARG A 63 -11.58 -17.92 -6.71
N GLY A 64 -11.93 -16.86 -5.99
CA GLY A 64 -11.09 -16.19 -5.00
C GLY A 64 -10.83 -14.73 -5.35
N HIS A 65 -10.28 -14.02 -4.40
CA HIS A 65 -10.10 -12.58 -4.42
C HIS A 65 -8.61 -12.18 -4.37
N ILE A 66 -8.33 -10.98 -4.85
CA ILE A 66 -7.04 -10.29 -4.69
C ILE A 66 -7.32 -9.04 -3.83
N LEU A 67 -6.52 -8.81 -2.79
CA LEU A 67 -6.55 -7.62 -1.96
C LEU A 67 -5.27 -6.81 -2.21
N LEU A 68 -5.40 -5.50 -2.36
CA LEU A 68 -4.29 -4.56 -2.47
C LEU A 68 -4.21 -3.76 -1.17
N ASP A 69 -3.05 -3.79 -0.54
CA ASP A 69 -2.66 -3.15 0.73
C ASP A 69 -3.49 -3.55 1.96
N GLY A 70 -3.04 -3.10 3.12
CA GLY A 70 -3.60 -3.48 4.41
C GLY A 70 -3.79 -2.33 5.39
N GLY A 71 -3.42 -1.11 5.00
CA GLY A 71 -3.50 0.05 5.88
C GLY A 71 -2.60 -0.08 7.12
N LEU A 72 -2.96 0.63 8.19
CA LEU A 72 -2.35 0.52 9.51
C LEU A 72 -2.55 -0.88 10.12
N PRO A 73 -1.78 -1.29 11.14
CA PRO A 73 -2.08 -2.52 11.89
C PRO A 73 -3.54 -2.57 12.35
N GLN A 74 -4.06 -1.46 12.89
CA GLN A 74 -5.45 -1.33 13.35
C GLN A 74 -6.48 -1.20 12.21
N SER A 75 -6.08 -1.05 10.94
CA SER A 75 -7.00 -1.05 9.80
C SER A 75 -7.45 -2.46 9.41
N ALA A 76 -6.68 -3.50 9.72
CA ALA A 76 -6.98 -4.87 9.32
C ALA A 76 -8.39 -5.34 9.73
N PRO A 77 -8.86 -5.15 10.99
CA PRO A 77 -10.23 -5.54 11.36
C PRO A 77 -11.30 -4.75 10.61
N LEU A 78 -11.05 -3.48 10.24
CA LEU A 78 -11.98 -2.67 9.46
C LEU A 78 -12.08 -3.18 8.02
N ILE A 79 -10.93 -3.49 7.39
CA ILE A 79 -10.87 -4.09 6.04
C ILE A 79 -11.61 -5.43 6.03
N MET A 80 -11.39 -6.30 7.02
CA MET A 80 -12.11 -7.58 7.13
C MET A 80 -13.63 -7.37 7.30
N ALA A 81 -14.03 -6.39 8.11
CA ALA A 81 -15.45 -6.04 8.28
C ALA A 81 -16.07 -5.53 6.98
N ASN A 82 -15.35 -4.72 6.20
CA ASN A 82 -15.77 -4.21 4.91
C ASN A 82 -15.90 -5.33 3.87
N ILE A 83 -14.95 -6.26 3.80
CA ILE A 83 -15.04 -7.45 2.95
C ILE A 83 -16.29 -8.27 3.29
N LYS A 84 -16.56 -8.49 4.59
CA LYS A 84 -17.74 -9.18 5.06
C LYS A 84 -19.04 -8.43 4.74
N ALA A 85 -19.06 -7.11 4.86
CA ALA A 85 -20.24 -6.28 4.55
C ALA A 85 -20.63 -6.34 3.07
N LEU A 86 -19.68 -6.61 2.16
CA LEU A 86 -19.93 -6.88 0.75
C LEU A 86 -20.43 -8.30 0.47
N GLY A 87 -20.55 -9.16 1.50
CA GLY A 87 -20.94 -10.56 1.37
C GLY A 87 -19.81 -11.51 1.00
N PHE A 88 -18.55 -11.04 1.01
CA PHE A 88 -17.38 -11.87 0.78
C PHE A 88 -16.77 -12.40 2.07
N ARG A 89 -15.94 -13.44 1.96
CA ARG A 89 -15.23 -14.04 3.08
C ARG A 89 -13.75 -13.70 2.97
N ILE A 90 -13.13 -13.41 4.10
CA ILE A 90 -11.69 -13.12 4.12
C ILE A 90 -10.87 -14.35 3.68
N GLU A 91 -11.31 -15.56 3.94
CA GLU A 91 -10.66 -16.82 3.56
C GLU A 91 -10.66 -17.05 2.04
N ASP A 92 -11.49 -16.31 1.30
CA ASP A 92 -11.52 -16.34 -0.16
C ASP A 92 -10.52 -15.37 -0.79
N VAL A 93 -9.87 -14.50 -0.02
CA VAL A 93 -8.69 -13.75 -0.44
C VAL A 93 -7.53 -14.74 -0.58
N LYS A 94 -6.99 -14.88 -1.81
CA LYS A 94 -5.90 -15.82 -2.13
C LYS A 94 -4.57 -15.14 -2.35
N LEU A 95 -4.60 -13.83 -2.61
CA LEU A 95 -3.43 -13.03 -2.89
C LEU A 95 -3.61 -11.64 -2.25
N ILE A 96 -2.57 -11.20 -1.54
CA ILE A 96 -2.45 -9.82 -1.03
C ILE A 96 -1.26 -9.19 -1.73
N LEU A 97 -1.48 -8.05 -2.37
CA LEU A 97 -0.47 -7.27 -3.06
C LEU A 97 -0.11 -6.05 -2.24
N ASN A 98 1.17 -5.74 -2.16
CA ASN A 98 1.63 -4.53 -1.49
C ASN A 98 2.10 -3.50 -2.53
N SER A 99 1.65 -2.26 -2.38
CA SER A 99 2.12 -1.12 -3.16
C SER A 99 3.52 -0.72 -2.73
N HIS A 100 3.68 -0.38 -1.48
CA HIS A 100 4.96 -0.18 -0.81
C HIS A 100 4.87 -0.55 0.68
N ALA A 101 6.01 -0.72 1.32
CA ALA A 101 6.06 -1.37 2.63
C ALA A 101 6.17 -0.38 3.81
N HIS A 102 5.68 0.86 3.67
CA HIS A 102 5.48 1.72 4.82
C HIS A 102 4.36 1.17 5.71
N TRP A 103 4.41 1.50 6.98
CA TRP A 103 3.56 0.94 8.02
C TRP A 103 2.07 1.29 7.89
N ASP A 104 1.76 2.37 7.22
CA ASP A 104 0.40 2.84 6.94
C ASP A 104 -0.26 2.13 5.74
N HIS A 105 0.51 1.42 4.92
CA HIS A 105 0.00 0.58 3.82
C HIS A 105 0.22 -0.90 4.07
N ALA A 106 1.30 -1.27 4.74
CA ALA A 106 1.67 -2.65 4.99
C ALA A 106 1.36 -3.14 6.41
N GLY A 107 1.02 -2.24 7.34
CA GLY A 107 0.86 -2.56 8.76
C GLY A 107 -0.16 -3.65 9.04
N GLY A 108 -1.29 -3.65 8.36
CA GLY A 108 -2.35 -4.66 8.52
C GLY A 108 -2.13 -5.95 7.72
N ILE A 109 -1.15 -6.01 6.79
CA ILE A 109 -1.00 -7.15 5.87
C ILE A 109 -0.78 -8.47 6.61
N ALA A 110 0.02 -8.48 7.66
CA ALA A 110 0.30 -9.72 8.41
C ALA A 110 -0.96 -10.28 9.08
N ALA A 111 -1.80 -9.41 9.67
CA ALA A 111 -3.08 -9.81 10.25
C ALA A 111 -4.06 -10.34 9.19
N LEU A 112 -4.14 -9.64 8.04
CA LEU A 112 -4.96 -10.05 6.90
C LEU A 112 -4.48 -11.36 6.30
N GLN A 113 -3.15 -11.58 6.19
CA GLN A 113 -2.57 -12.85 5.76
C GLN A 113 -2.94 -14.01 6.68
N ARG A 114 -2.82 -13.83 8.00
CA ARG A 114 -3.19 -14.87 8.97
C ARG A 114 -4.66 -15.22 8.88
N ALA A 115 -5.54 -14.22 8.72
CA ALA A 115 -6.97 -14.42 8.60
C ALA A 115 -7.38 -15.12 7.30
N SER A 116 -6.72 -14.80 6.19
CA SER A 116 -7.08 -15.32 4.86
C SER A 116 -6.32 -16.58 4.45
N GLY A 117 -5.12 -16.79 4.97
CA GLY A 117 -4.16 -17.76 4.44
C GLY A 117 -3.57 -17.39 3.08
N ALA A 118 -3.72 -16.13 2.65
CA ALA A 118 -3.29 -15.65 1.33
C ALA A 118 -1.77 -15.65 1.16
N THR A 119 -1.32 -15.77 -0.08
CA THR A 119 0.05 -15.43 -0.45
C THR A 119 0.20 -13.90 -0.47
N VAL A 120 1.25 -13.37 0.17
CA VAL A 120 1.62 -11.95 0.04
C VAL A 120 2.66 -11.80 -1.05
N ALA A 121 2.51 -10.81 -1.93
CA ALA A 121 3.46 -10.50 -2.99
C ALA A 121 3.88 -9.02 -2.93
N ALA A 122 5.19 -8.77 -3.14
CA ALA A 122 5.78 -7.45 -3.15
C ALA A 122 7.05 -7.43 -4.01
N SER A 123 7.52 -6.24 -4.38
CA SER A 123 8.83 -6.05 -4.99
C SER A 123 9.96 -6.60 -4.09
N ALA A 124 11.14 -6.77 -4.65
CA ALA A 124 12.28 -7.27 -3.87
C ALA A 124 12.61 -6.36 -2.67
N ALA A 125 12.54 -5.03 -2.84
CA ALA A 125 12.77 -4.09 -1.75
C ALA A 125 11.61 -4.10 -0.73
N GLY A 126 10.35 -4.07 -1.18
CA GLY A 126 9.19 -4.21 -0.30
C GLY A 126 9.22 -5.50 0.51
N ALA A 127 9.60 -6.62 -0.11
CA ALA A 127 9.72 -7.91 0.57
C ALA A 127 10.83 -7.91 1.64
N ARG A 128 11.93 -7.15 1.46
CA ARG A 128 12.93 -6.96 2.53
C ARG A 128 12.31 -6.30 3.74
N THR A 129 11.60 -5.19 3.54
CA THR A 129 10.92 -4.44 4.59
C THR A 129 9.84 -5.28 5.28
N LEU A 130 8.97 -5.95 4.53
CA LEU A 130 7.94 -6.83 5.09
C LEU A 130 8.51 -7.99 5.92
N ARG A 131 9.70 -8.51 5.57
CA ARG A 131 10.37 -9.57 6.33
C ARG A 131 11.12 -9.05 7.55
N SER A 132 11.70 -7.85 7.47
CA SER A 132 12.39 -7.24 8.62
C SER A 132 11.43 -6.60 9.62
N GLY A 133 10.27 -6.12 9.15
CA GLY A 133 9.31 -5.32 9.90
C GLY A 133 9.72 -3.85 10.03
N THR A 134 10.74 -3.39 9.31
CA THR A 134 11.25 -2.01 9.35
C THR A 134 11.79 -1.57 8.00
N ASN A 135 11.75 -0.27 7.74
CA ASN A 135 12.35 0.33 6.54
C ASN A 135 13.87 0.11 6.52
N GLY A 136 14.42 -0.07 5.31
CA GLY A 136 15.87 -0.14 5.10
C GLY A 136 16.52 1.23 5.01
N ALA A 137 17.84 1.28 5.12
CA ALA A 137 18.62 2.53 5.03
C ALA A 137 18.57 3.19 3.64
N ASP A 138 18.06 2.49 2.64
CA ASP A 138 17.80 2.96 1.28
C ASP A 138 16.42 3.61 1.12
N ASP A 139 15.60 3.61 2.17
CA ASP A 139 14.28 4.22 2.18
C ASP A 139 14.37 5.73 2.52
N PRO A 140 13.73 6.62 1.76
CA PRO A 140 13.69 8.05 2.07
C PRO A 140 13.17 8.38 3.46
N GLN A 141 12.35 7.53 4.05
CA GLN A 141 11.78 7.71 5.38
C GLN A 141 12.46 6.84 6.46
N PHE A 142 13.64 6.29 6.18
CA PHE A 142 14.38 5.44 7.13
C PHE A 142 14.63 6.10 8.50
N GLN A 143 14.80 7.42 8.52
CA GLN A 143 15.04 8.19 9.75
C GLN A 143 13.76 8.80 10.34
N ALA A 144 12.59 8.33 9.91
CA ALA A 144 11.34 8.77 10.49
C ALA A 144 11.31 8.50 12.01
N ASN A 145 10.76 9.46 12.76
CA ASN A 145 10.63 9.34 14.20
C ASN A 145 9.14 9.52 14.60
N PRO A 146 8.52 8.56 15.29
CA PRO A 146 9.12 7.34 15.80
C PRO A 146 9.37 6.29 14.71
N VAL A 147 10.37 5.42 14.90
CA VAL A 147 10.55 4.22 14.06
C VAL A 147 9.40 3.26 14.35
N VAL A 148 8.60 2.98 13.32
CA VAL A 148 7.47 2.07 13.43
C VAL A 148 7.88 0.67 12.98
N HIS A 149 7.60 -0.31 13.81
CA HIS A 149 7.79 -1.72 13.49
C HIS A 149 6.42 -2.35 13.21
N VAL A 150 6.32 -3.06 12.10
CA VAL A 150 5.12 -3.82 11.74
C VAL A 150 5.35 -5.32 11.88
N ALA A 151 4.27 -6.08 11.97
CA ALA A 151 4.35 -7.54 12.06
C ALA A 151 5.07 -8.12 10.82
N ARG A 152 6.07 -8.96 11.09
CA ARG A 152 6.94 -9.55 10.07
C ARG A 152 6.24 -10.66 9.31
N LEU A 153 6.58 -10.79 8.04
CA LEU A 153 6.11 -11.86 7.16
C LEU A 153 7.26 -12.84 6.87
N ASP A 154 7.08 -14.10 7.18
CA ASP A 154 8.10 -15.14 6.90
C ASP A 154 8.26 -15.37 5.39
N LYS A 155 7.15 -15.34 4.65
CA LYS A 155 7.10 -15.66 3.22
C LYS A 155 6.45 -14.54 2.44
N VAL A 156 7.19 -13.97 1.49
CA VAL A 156 6.70 -12.98 0.54
C VAL A 156 7.12 -13.44 -0.85
N LYS A 157 6.15 -13.56 -1.76
CA LYS A 157 6.40 -13.82 -3.19
C LYS A 157 7.01 -12.58 -3.81
N LEU A 158 8.16 -12.73 -4.45
CA LEU A 158 8.81 -11.63 -5.15
C LEU A 158 8.15 -11.40 -6.49
N VAL A 159 8.02 -10.13 -6.85
CA VAL A 159 7.55 -9.68 -8.16
C VAL A 159 8.50 -8.63 -8.73
N GLY A 160 8.55 -8.56 -10.05
CA GLY A 160 9.31 -7.60 -10.83
C GLY A 160 8.45 -6.87 -11.85
N GLU A 161 9.10 -6.01 -12.63
CA GLU A 161 8.45 -5.24 -13.71
C GLU A 161 7.74 -6.17 -14.70
N GLY A 162 6.45 -5.91 -14.94
CA GLY A 162 5.65 -6.64 -15.91
C GLY A 162 5.14 -8.01 -15.44
N ASP A 163 5.46 -8.44 -14.22
CA ASP A 163 4.95 -9.71 -13.69
C ASP A 163 3.42 -9.67 -13.58
N ILE A 164 2.78 -10.74 -14.05
CA ILE A 164 1.33 -10.91 -13.96
C ILE A 164 1.02 -11.95 -12.88
N LEU A 165 0.23 -11.56 -11.90
CA LEU A 165 -0.28 -12.43 -10.86
C LEU A 165 -1.76 -12.73 -11.09
N THR A 166 -2.16 -14.00 -10.88
CA THR A 166 -3.52 -14.45 -11.19
C THR A 166 -4.19 -15.15 -10.01
N VAL A 167 -5.50 -14.92 -9.86
CA VAL A 167 -6.40 -15.68 -8.98
C VAL A 167 -7.67 -15.98 -9.78
N GLY A 168 -7.82 -17.23 -10.20
CA GLY A 168 -8.93 -17.58 -11.08
C GLY A 168 -8.93 -16.75 -12.37
N PRO A 169 -9.97 -15.97 -12.66
CA PRO A 169 -10.03 -15.11 -13.85
C PRO A 169 -9.36 -13.74 -13.65
N LEU A 170 -8.96 -13.43 -12.42
CA LEU A 170 -8.33 -12.15 -12.11
C LEU A 170 -6.86 -12.20 -12.55
N ALA A 171 -6.41 -11.12 -13.18
CA ALA A 171 -5.01 -10.91 -13.54
C ALA A 171 -4.62 -9.48 -13.18
N VAL A 172 -3.51 -9.31 -12.47
CA VAL A 172 -2.97 -8.01 -12.05
C VAL A 172 -1.52 -7.93 -12.45
N THR A 173 -1.12 -6.83 -13.09
CA THR A 173 0.24 -6.59 -13.56
C THR A 173 0.98 -5.65 -12.61
N ALA A 174 2.21 -6.00 -12.27
CA ALA A 174 3.11 -5.18 -11.46
C ALA A 174 3.90 -4.20 -12.34
N HIS A 175 3.97 -2.95 -11.92
CA HIS A 175 4.81 -1.90 -12.51
C HIS A 175 5.69 -1.34 -11.42
N MET A 176 7.00 -1.52 -11.52
CA MET A 176 7.93 -0.97 -10.53
C MET A 176 7.98 0.56 -10.64
N THR A 177 7.64 1.23 -9.54
CA THR A 177 7.60 2.70 -9.42
C THR A 177 8.41 3.19 -8.21
N PRO A 178 9.74 2.87 -8.15
CA PRO A 178 10.57 3.29 -7.04
C PRO A 178 10.72 4.81 -7.01
N GLY A 179 10.81 5.36 -5.80
CA GLY A 179 10.99 6.80 -5.57
C GLY A 179 10.57 7.20 -4.17
N HIS A 180 9.29 7.11 -3.87
CA HIS A 180 8.74 7.27 -2.52
C HIS A 180 9.33 6.21 -1.58
N THR A 181 9.39 4.97 -2.03
CA THR A 181 10.20 3.90 -1.44
C THR A 181 11.03 3.21 -2.52
N PRO A 182 12.10 2.46 -2.14
CA PRO A 182 12.84 1.63 -3.09
C PRO A 182 11.98 0.51 -3.70
N GLY A 183 10.88 0.16 -3.03
CA GLY A 183 10.00 -0.97 -3.37
C GLY A 183 8.69 -0.60 -4.01
N GLY A 184 8.47 0.66 -4.32
CA GLY A 184 7.22 1.17 -4.88
C GLY A 184 6.73 0.37 -6.08
N THR A 185 5.46 -0.01 -6.05
CA THR A 185 4.82 -0.86 -7.06
C THR A 185 3.41 -0.38 -7.35
N THR A 186 3.19 0.13 -8.55
CA THR A 186 1.88 0.42 -9.10
C THR A 186 1.28 -0.85 -9.71
N TRP A 187 0.02 -1.10 -9.47
CA TRP A 187 -0.68 -2.29 -9.94
C TRP A 187 -1.77 -1.94 -10.95
N THR A 188 -1.89 -2.73 -12.03
CA THR A 188 -2.92 -2.51 -13.04
C THR A 188 -3.69 -3.79 -13.33
N TRP A 189 -4.98 -3.62 -13.67
CA TRP A 189 -5.86 -4.70 -14.13
C TRP A 189 -6.96 -4.16 -15.03
N THR A 190 -7.69 -5.08 -15.64
CA THR A 190 -8.92 -4.76 -16.36
C THR A 190 -10.12 -5.18 -15.52
N SER A 191 -11.09 -4.27 -15.36
CA SER A 191 -12.37 -4.53 -14.70
C SER A 191 -13.51 -4.31 -15.69
N CYS A 192 -14.54 -5.17 -15.67
CA CYS A 192 -15.60 -5.16 -16.67
C CYS A 192 -16.99 -5.10 -16.04
N GLU A 193 -17.89 -4.32 -16.67
CA GLU A 193 -19.34 -4.34 -16.45
C GLU A 193 -20.02 -4.75 -17.77
N GLY A 194 -20.49 -5.98 -17.84
CA GLY A 194 -20.97 -6.55 -19.10
C GLY A 194 -19.89 -6.53 -20.19
N PRO A 195 -20.17 -5.94 -21.37
CA PRO A 195 -19.19 -5.87 -22.45
C PRO A 195 -18.17 -4.72 -22.31
N ARG A 196 -18.38 -3.79 -21.37
CA ARG A 196 -17.50 -2.63 -21.19
C ARG A 196 -16.42 -2.96 -20.19
N CYS A 197 -15.17 -2.96 -20.64
CA CYS A 197 -14.00 -3.17 -19.81
C CYS A 197 -13.17 -1.89 -19.72
N LEU A 198 -12.64 -1.59 -18.53
CA LEU A 198 -11.85 -0.41 -18.22
C LEU A 198 -10.50 -0.82 -17.61
N SER A 199 -9.47 -0.07 -17.94
CA SER A 199 -8.14 -0.17 -17.33
C SER A 199 -8.15 0.54 -15.99
N VAL A 200 -7.82 -0.18 -14.92
CA VAL A 200 -7.75 0.35 -13.55
C VAL A 200 -6.30 0.35 -13.10
N VAL A 201 -5.89 1.44 -12.49
CA VAL A 201 -4.56 1.66 -11.91
C VAL A 201 -4.70 1.88 -10.41
N TYR A 202 -4.05 1.05 -9.61
CA TYR A 202 -3.79 1.32 -8.20
C TYR A 202 -2.38 1.90 -8.11
N ALA A 203 -2.32 3.23 -8.03
CA ALA A 203 -1.08 3.96 -8.10
C ALA A 203 -0.40 3.98 -6.73
N ASP A 204 0.86 3.56 -6.71
CA ASP A 204 1.73 3.75 -5.56
C ASP A 204 1.94 5.24 -5.26
N SER A 205 2.38 5.57 -4.04
CA SER A 205 2.75 6.94 -3.70
C SER A 205 3.86 7.46 -4.61
N LEU A 206 3.63 8.63 -5.19
CA LEU A 206 4.62 9.38 -5.95
C LEU A 206 5.02 10.67 -5.22
N ASN A 207 4.76 10.74 -3.91
CA ASN A 207 5.12 11.90 -3.09
C ASN A 207 6.62 11.87 -2.75
N PRO A 208 7.39 12.95 -3.03
CA PRO A 208 8.82 13.04 -2.70
C PRO A 208 9.05 13.41 -1.22
N TYR A 209 8.30 12.79 -0.31
CA TYR A 209 8.50 12.96 1.12
C TYR A 209 9.72 12.17 1.60
N ALA A 210 10.50 12.79 2.46
CA ALA A 210 11.66 12.16 3.08
C ALA A 210 11.87 12.70 4.50
N SER A 211 12.41 11.88 5.38
CA SER A 211 12.73 12.26 6.75
C SER A 211 14.25 12.39 6.97
N GLY A 212 14.62 13.12 8.03
CA GLY A 212 16.01 13.34 8.39
C GLY A 212 16.79 14.08 7.29
N ASP A 213 18.01 13.57 7.03
CA ASP A 213 18.96 14.16 6.08
C ASP A 213 18.88 13.55 4.66
N PHE A 214 17.83 12.78 4.34
CA PHE A 214 17.71 12.18 3.03
C PHE A 214 17.51 13.25 1.94
N ASN A 215 18.25 13.10 0.83
CA ASN A 215 18.13 13.95 -0.35
C ASN A 215 17.95 13.09 -1.60
N TYR A 216 16.95 13.39 -2.41
CA TYR A 216 16.69 12.72 -3.69
C TYR A 216 17.80 12.99 -4.72
N THR A 217 18.49 14.14 -4.61
CA THR A 217 19.66 14.49 -5.43
C THR A 217 20.94 13.80 -4.98
N GLY A 218 20.88 12.96 -3.96
CA GLY A 218 22.04 12.30 -3.38
C GLY A 218 22.85 13.21 -2.45
N LYS A 219 23.31 12.66 -1.34
CA LYS A 219 24.19 13.36 -0.39
C LYS A 219 25.03 12.35 0.38
N GLY A 220 26.33 12.57 0.40
CA GLY A 220 27.25 11.68 1.11
C GLY A 220 27.22 10.25 0.56
N LYS A 221 26.66 9.29 1.29
CA LYS A 221 26.48 7.89 0.85
C LYS A 221 25.13 7.60 0.21
N THR A 222 24.18 8.53 0.28
CA THR A 222 22.86 8.39 -0.33
C THR A 222 22.97 8.59 -1.83
N PRO A 223 22.58 7.64 -2.67
CA PRO A 223 22.63 7.80 -4.13
C PRO A 223 21.63 8.85 -4.62
N ASP A 224 21.92 9.48 -5.76
CA ASP A 224 20.93 10.28 -6.48
C ASP A 224 19.89 9.35 -7.11
N ILE A 225 18.64 9.46 -6.67
CA ILE A 225 17.50 8.70 -7.19
C ILE A 225 16.50 9.58 -7.94
N SER A 226 16.79 10.86 -8.13
CA SER A 226 15.88 11.82 -8.77
C SER A 226 15.43 11.38 -10.17
N ALA A 227 16.38 10.90 -11.00
CA ALA A 227 16.06 10.41 -12.34
C ALA A 227 15.20 9.13 -12.32
N SER A 228 15.45 8.22 -11.39
CA SER A 228 14.64 7.01 -11.21
C SER A 228 13.21 7.35 -10.78
N PHE A 229 13.07 8.31 -9.86
CA PHE A 229 11.75 8.76 -9.43
C PHE A 229 10.98 9.47 -10.56
N ALA A 230 11.63 10.37 -11.30
CA ALA A 230 11.03 11.01 -12.48
C ALA A 230 10.59 9.98 -13.53
N ALA A 231 11.36 8.90 -13.73
CA ALA A 231 10.98 7.80 -14.61
C ALA A 231 9.75 7.03 -14.11
N SER A 232 9.61 6.83 -12.80
CA SER A 232 8.43 6.22 -12.17
C SER A 232 7.17 7.07 -12.39
N ILE A 233 7.26 8.39 -12.19
CA ILE A 233 6.18 9.34 -12.46
C ILE A 233 5.77 9.29 -13.94
N ALA A 234 6.73 9.36 -14.85
CA ALA A 234 6.47 9.29 -16.29
C ALA A 234 5.84 7.95 -16.69
N LYS A 235 6.24 6.84 -16.05
CA LYS A 235 5.64 5.52 -16.26
C LYS A 235 4.17 5.51 -15.90
N VAL A 236 3.78 6.03 -14.73
CA VAL A 236 2.36 6.09 -14.30
C VAL A 236 1.55 6.96 -15.26
N ALA A 237 2.09 8.09 -15.71
CA ALA A 237 1.43 8.95 -16.71
C ALA A 237 1.13 8.24 -18.04
N ALA A 238 1.94 7.25 -18.41
CA ALA A 238 1.86 6.54 -19.68
C ALA A 238 1.04 5.24 -19.62
N LEU A 239 0.61 4.79 -18.44
CA LEU A 239 -0.21 3.58 -18.30
C LEU A 239 -1.57 3.74 -18.99
N PRO A 240 -2.12 2.69 -19.62
CA PRO A 240 -3.54 2.62 -19.92
C PRO A 240 -4.35 2.83 -18.64
N CYS A 241 -5.17 3.90 -18.58
CA CYS A 241 -5.79 4.34 -17.36
C CYS A 241 -7.15 4.98 -17.63
N ASP A 242 -8.21 4.28 -17.29
CA ASP A 242 -9.57 4.81 -17.27
C ASP A 242 -10.00 5.17 -15.85
N ILE A 243 -9.40 4.52 -14.84
CA ILE A 243 -9.66 4.72 -13.42
C ILE A 243 -8.32 4.68 -12.68
N VAL A 244 -8.04 5.69 -11.85
CA VAL A 244 -6.92 5.71 -10.92
C VAL A 244 -7.41 5.77 -9.48
N ILE A 245 -6.74 5.00 -8.61
CA ILE A 245 -6.90 4.99 -7.16
C ILE A 245 -5.50 5.10 -6.59
N SER A 246 -5.20 6.13 -5.82
CA SER A 246 -3.93 6.23 -5.10
C SER A 246 -4.00 5.52 -3.75
N VAL A 247 -2.86 5.18 -3.20
CA VAL A 247 -2.72 4.53 -1.88
C VAL A 247 -3.27 5.41 -0.76
N HIS A 248 -3.18 6.75 -0.89
CA HIS A 248 -3.93 7.72 -0.09
C HIS A 248 -5.12 8.23 -0.90
N PRO A 249 -6.37 7.94 -0.46
CA PRO A 249 -7.56 8.15 -1.28
C PRO A 249 -7.87 9.62 -1.58
N ASP A 250 -7.41 10.55 -0.74
CA ASP A 250 -7.58 12.00 -0.93
C ASP A 250 -6.81 12.53 -2.14
N VAL A 251 -5.64 11.95 -2.46
CA VAL A 251 -4.82 12.39 -3.61
C VAL A 251 -5.51 12.16 -4.97
N THR A 252 -6.46 11.23 -5.05
CA THR A 252 -7.26 10.96 -6.25
C THR A 252 -8.76 11.11 -6.01
N ASP A 253 -9.14 11.86 -4.97
CA ASP A 253 -10.52 12.24 -4.62
C ASP A 253 -11.47 11.02 -4.48
N VAL A 254 -10.99 9.89 -3.97
CA VAL A 254 -11.73 8.63 -3.94
C VAL A 254 -13.05 8.77 -3.17
N MET A 255 -13.04 9.45 -2.01
CA MET A 255 -14.23 9.61 -1.18
C MET A 255 -15.25 10.56 -1.84
N ASP A 256 -14.80 11.65 -2.42
CA ASP A 256 -15.64 12.62 -3.13
C ASP A 256 -16.25 11.99 -4.40
N LYS A 257 -15.46 11.23 -5.15
CA LYS A 257 -15.95 10.45 -6.29
C LYS A 257 -17.01 9.42 -5.90
N ALA A 258 -16.80 8.73 -4.76
CA ALA A 258 -17.79 7.79 -4.24
C ALA A 258 -19.11 8.50 -3.84
N ALA A 259 -19.00 9.65 -3.17
CA ALA A 259 -20.16 10.46 -2.77
C ALA A 259 -20.92 11.06 -3.96
N ALA A 260 -20.21 11.45 -5.01
CA ALA A 260 -20.79 12.03 -6.23
C ALA A 260 -21.34 10.98 -7.22
N ARG A 261 -21.13 9.68 -6.98
CA ARG A 261 -21.60 8.61 -7.86
C ARG A 261 -23.11 8.52 -7.89
N THR A 262 -23.67 8.38 -9.09
CA THR A 262 -25.11 8.16 -9.33
C THR A 262 -25.35 6.95 -10.22
N ALA A 263 -26.61 6.57 -10.43
CA ALA A 263 -26.95 5.51 -11.39
C ALA A 263 -26.58 5.87 -12.85
N ALA A 264 -26.50 7.16 -13.17
CA ALA A 264 -26.21 7.66 -14.51
C ALA A 264 -24.74 8.06 -14.72
N SER A 265 -23.95 8.21 -13.64
CA SER A 265 -22.59 8.73 -13.72
C SER A 265 -21.68 8.04 -12.70
N ASN A 266 -20.50 7.61 -13.17
CA ASN A 266 -19.44 7.09 -12.33
C ASN A 266 -18.22 8.03 -12.40
N PRO A 267 -18.00 8.90 -11.39
CA PRO A 267 -16.89 9.86 -11.38
C PRO A 267 -15.50 9.23 -11.29
N PHE A 268 -15.40 7.94 -10.96
CA PHE A 268 -14.11 7.23 -11.01
C PHE A 268 -13.58 7.10 -12.43
N ILE A 269 -14.45 7.15 -13.46
CA ILE A 269 -14.04 7.01 -14.86
C ILE A 269 -13.51 8.35 -15.36
N ASP A 270 -12.18 8.45 -15.37
CA ASP A 270 -11.44 9.63 -15.83
C ASP A 270 -10.17 9.20 -16.57
N ALA A 271 -10.24 9.20 -17.90
CA ALA A 271 -9.09 8.82 -18.74
C ALA A 271 -7.88 9.79 -18.63
N ASN A 272 -8.01 10.90 -17.90
CA ASN A 272 -6.92 11.82 -17.61
C ASN A 272 -6.33 11.62 -16.19
N GLY A 273 -6.97 10.81 -15.34
CA GLY A 273 -6.65 10.71 -13.91
C GLY A 273 -5.18 10.36 -13.63
N CYS A 274 -4.62 9.36 -14.32
CA CYS A 274 -3.20 9.00 -14.14
C CYS A 274 -2.25 10.11 -14.58
N ARG A 275 -2.58 10.85 -15.64
CA ARG A 275 -1.75 11.98 -16.09
C ARG A 275 -1.82 13.15 -15.12
N ALA A 276 -2.99 13.43 -14.58
CA ALA A 276 -3.17 14.48 -13.58
C ALA A 276 -2.40 14.14 -12.29
N TYR A 277 -2.55 12.91 -11.78
CA TYR A 277 -1.79 12.41 -10.64
C TYR A 277 -0.28 12.51 -10.85
N ALA A 278 0.22 12.05 -11.98
CA ALA A 278 1.63 12.10 -12.30
C ALA A 278 2.14 13.55 -12.50
N ALA A 279 1.35 14.45 -13.08
CA ALA A 279 1.72 15.85 -13.26
C ALA A 279 1.88 16.57 -11.90
N GLU A 280 0.98 16.33 -10.95
CA GLU A 280 1.09 16.85 -9.60
C GLU A 280 2.33 16.31 -8.87
N ALA A 281 2.56 15.00 -8.95
CA ALA A 281 3.76 14.37 -8.39
C ALA A 281 5.06 14.93 -9.01
N GLY A 282 5.07 15.16 -10.32
CA GLY A 282 6.20 15.77 -11.01
C GLY A 282 6.50 17.17 -10.50
N ALA A 283 5.48 18.01 -10.32
CA ALA A 283 5.64 19.35 -9.76
C ALA A 283 6.18 19.33 -8.31
N LYS A 284 5.68 18.39 -7.47
CA LYS A 284 6.20 18.19 -6.11
C LYS A 284 7.67 17.74 -6.14
N LEU A 285 8.04 16.82 -7.03
CA LEU A 285 9.43 16.37 -7.17
C LEU A 285 10.34 17.51 -7.62
N ASP A 286 9.97 18.28 -8.64
CA ASP A 286 10.74 19.41 -9.13
C ASP A 286 10.98 20.45 -8.04
N ALA A 287 9.95 20.78 -7.25
CA ALA A 287 10.05 21.68 -6.12
C ALA A 287 11.00 21.13 -5.05
N ARG A 288 10.94 19.84 -4.73
CA ARG A 288 11.84 19.17 -3.79
C ARG A 288 13.29 19.23 -4.27
N LEU A 289 13.56 18.87 -5.52
CA LEU A 289 14.90 18.90 -6.11
C LEU A 289 15.49 20.31 -6.17
N ALA A 290 14.67 21.33 -6.47
CA ALA A 290 15.09 22.71 -6.45
C ALA A 290 15.54 23.15 -5.04
N ARG A 291 14.78 22.79 -3.99
CA ARG A 291 15.17 23.06 -2.60
C ARG A 291 16.48 22.38 -2.22
N GLU A 292 16.64 21.11 -2.55
CA GLU A 292 17.87 20.35 -2.26
C GLU A 292 19.11 20.93 -2.94
N ARG A 293 18.95 21.55 -4.11
CA ARG A 293 20.00 22.24 -4.86
C ARG A 293 20.25 23.69 -4.41
N GLY A 294 19.51 24.17 -3.38
CA GLY A 294 19.61 25.55 -2.92
C GLY A 294 19.02 26.58 -3.88
N GLN A 295 18.17 26.15 -4.81
CA GLN A 295 17.46 26.97 -5.78
C GLN A 295 16.09 27.33 -5.19
N THR A 296 16.06 28.27 -4.23
CA THR A 296 14.80 28.73 -3.63
C THR A 296 13.98 29.50 -4.66
N GLN A 297 12.78 28.99 -4.99
CA GLN A 297 11.77 29.81 -5.65
C GLN A 297 11.19 30.81 -4.63
N PRO A 298 11.12 32.12 -4.95
CA PRO A 298 10.45 33.09 -4.08
C PRO A 298 8.97 32.71 -3.96
N GLY A 299 8.51 32.36 -2.74
CA GLY A 299 7.11 32.08 -2.44
C GLY A 299 6.73 30.62 -2.26
N ALA A 300 7.64 29.66 -2.31
CA ALA A 300 7.35 28.29 -1.89
C ALA A 300 7.18 28.25 -0.37
N ALA A 301 6.01 27.85 0.10
CA ALA A 301 5.79 27.55 1.51
C ALA A 301 6.81 26.47 1.96
N PRO A 302 7.35 26.58 3.21
CA PRO A 302 8.14 25.48 3.75
C PRO A 302 7.29 24.20 3.73
N ASP A 303 7.93 23.04 3.52
CA ASP A 303 7.27 21.76 3.78
C ASP A 303 6.70 21.86 5.18
N SER A 304 5.39 22.00 5.29
CA SER A 304 4.75 21.83 6.58
C SER A 304 5.05 20.39 6.98
N ALA A 305 5.55 20.21 8.20
CA ALA A 305 5.72 18.87 8.82
C ALA A 305 4.36 18.14 8.98
N ALA A 306 3.37 18.56 8.21
CA ALA A 306 1.98 18.17 8.21
C ALA A 306 1.48 17.79 6.79
N ASP A 307 2.37 17.46 5.83
CA ASP A 307 1.90 16.76 4.63
C ASP A 307 2.01 15.26 4.96
N PRO A 308 0.90 14.62 5.27
CA PRO A 308 0.90 13.24 5.72
C PRO A 308 1.03 12.32 4.53
N ASP A 309 2.10 11.55 4.52
CA ASP A 309 2.05 10.21 3.98
C ASP A 309 1.67 9.27 5.08
#